data_09649b273ac0c41b2fab06d7acf73bb0
#
_entry.id   09649b273ac0c41b2fab06d7acf73bb0
#
_cell.length_a   1.000
_cell.length_b   1.000
_cell.length_c   1.000
_cell.angle_alpha   90.00
_cell.angle_beta   90.00
_cell.angle_gamma   90.00
#
_symmetry.space_group_name_H-M   'P 1'
#
loop_
_entity.id
_entity.type
_entity.pdbx_description
1 polymer ?
#
loop_
_entity_poly.entity_id
_entity_poly.type
_entity_poly.pdbx_seq_one_letter_code
_entity_poly.pdbx_strand_id
1 'polypeptide(L)'
;KLKLKFFLVFTCIPVIERSVTLLVFTCIPVIVKSVALLIFIISFIFIISFTFIMDVFTPQELIYLSCIPLIGVKGYCSNSQAGLGSRGYSTKRLTNSERNSFTIPPELDEVMIGLCLGDLGVRKHRRGVNAILQFEQGVINEGYLLHLYDLFKAYCGTGPKILTRKPNKVTGKIYQVIKFATYSLPCLNYYYDLFYVDSVKRIPLNIGELLTPIGLAYWCMDDGYLQTSGNSFNICTDSYTLNEVELLIKVLKQNFDLDCTYQRKRKNQYRIYIKAGSMDKFRALVTPYFHESMMYKLTVKGLEQEIIQ
;
A
#
# COMPACT_ATOMS: atom_id res chain seq x y z
N LYS A 1 13.04 -52.18 -1.82
CA LYS A 1 14.44 -52.26 -1.29
C LYS A 1 15.27 -51.19 -2.00
N LEU A 2 15.29 -49.98 -1.45
CA LEU A 2 16.21 -48.90 -1.85
C LEU A 2 17.44 -48.99 -0.97
N LYS A 3 18.58 -49.31 -1.57
CA LYS A 3 19.88 -49.23 -0.93
C LYS A 3 20.43 -47.82 -1.14
N LEU A 4 20.43 -46.99 -0.12
CA LEU A 4 21.23 -45.76 -0.09
C LEU A 4 22.67 -46.13 0.22
N LYS A 5 23.57 -45.87 -0.75
CA LYS A 5 25.02 -45.94 -0.56
C LYS A 5 25.51 -44.58 -0.02
N PHE A 6 25.92 -44.56 1.21
CA PHE A 6 26.68 -43.43 1.79
C PHE A 6 28.15 -43.55 1.38
N PHE A 7 28.68 -42.53 0.72
CA PHE A 7 30.13 -42.38 0.52
C PHE A 7 30.67 -41.63 1.72
N LEU A 8 31.52 -42.33 2.52
CA LEU A 8 32.33 -41.74 3.55
C LEU A 8 33.65 -41.28 2.95
N VAL A 9 33.90 -39.96 2.95
CA VAL A 9 35.19 -39.39 2.61
C VAL A 9 35.99 -39.27 3.92
N PHE A 10 37.03 -40.08 4.07
CA PHE A 10 38.01 -39.97 5.13
C PHE A 10 39.11 -38.98 4.73
N THR A 11 39.21 -37.85 5.43
CA THR A 11 40.45 -37.07 5.45
C THR A 11 41.14 -37.29 6.83
N CYS A 12 42.30 -37.91 6.78
CA CYS A 12 43.15 -38.10 7.95
C CYS A 12 43.80 -36.77 8.33
N ILE A 13 43.62 -36.36 9.60
CA ILE A 13 44.49 -35.43 10.34
C ILE A 13 45.01 -36.17 11.57
N PRO A 14 46.31 -36.21 11.77
CA PRO A 14 46.88 -36.97 12.87
C PRO A 14 46.96 -36.18 14.19
N VAL A 15 46.68 -36.91 15.28
CA VAL A 15 47.12 -36.69 16.64
C VAL A 15 46.63 -35.45 17.38
N ILE A 16 45.69 -35.67 18.31
CA ILE A 16 45.75 -35.29 19.74
C ILE A 16 44.46 -35.79 20.44
N GLU A 17 44.66 -36.49 21.56
CA GLU A 17 43.75 -36.86 22.63
C GLU A 17 42.57 -37.83 22.36
N ARG A 18 42.78 -39.07 22.87
CA ARG A 18 41.81 -40.19 22.87
C ARG A 18 40.48 -39.90 23.60
N SER A 19 40.39 -38.83 24.36
CA SER A 19 39.17 -38.49 25.13
C SER A 19 38.13 -37.72 24.35
N VAL A 20 38.50 -36.95 23.31
CA VAL A 20 37.59 -36.14 22.50
C VAL A 20 36.91 -36.97 21.41
N THR A 21 37.60 -37.98 20.91
CA THR A 21 37.09 -38.85 19.85
C THR A 21 35.89 -39.69 20.28
N LEU A 22 35.85 -40.13 21.54
CA LEU A 22 34.73 -40.93 22.06
C LEU A 22 33.45 -40.13 22.25
N LEU A 23 33.56 -38.85 22.62
CA LEU A 23 32.40 -37.94 22.77
C LEU A 23 31.79 -37.53 21.43
N VAL A 24 32.61 -37.38 20.40
CA VAL A 24 32.13 -37.03 19.05
C VAL A 24 31.38 -38.20 18.40
N PHE A 25 31.83 -39.44 18.59
CA PHE A 25 31.17 -40.61 18.03
C PHE A 25 29.84 -40.98 18.71
N THR A 26 29.63 -40.58 19.96
CA THR A 26 28.36 -40.82 20.67
C THR A 26 27.35 -39.71 20.45
N CYS A 27 27.75 -38.45 20.20
CA CYS A 27 26.84 -37.30 20.02
C CYS A 27 26.31 -37.15 18.59
N ILE A 28 27.07 -37.48 17.55
CA ILE A 28 26.66 -37.34 16.17
C ILE A 28 25.36 -38.12 15.81
N PRO A 29 25.22 -39.42 16.20
CA PRO A 29 23.99 -40.16 15.89
C PRO A 29 22.77 -39.65 16.65
N VAL A 30 22.93 -39.03 17.80
CA VAL A 30 21.83 -38.41 18.56
C VAL A 30 21.38 -37.11 17.91
N ILE A 31 22.31 -36.28 17.46
CA ILE A 31 22.03 -35.01 16.76
C ILE A 31 21.35 -35.29 15.43
N VAL A 32 21.82 -36.25 14.64
CA VAL A 32 21.21 -36.62 13.35
C VAL A 32 19.82 -37.19 13.55
N LYS A 33 19.56 -38.01 14.58
CA LYS A 33 18.21 -38.49 14.90
C LYS A 33 17.29 -37.34 15.34
N SER A 34 17.79 -36.38 16.12
CA SER A 34 17.01 -35.23 16.58
C SER A 34 16.64 -34.30 15.42
N VAL A 35 17.56 -34.03 14.49
CA VAL A 35 17.28 -33.25 13.29
C VAL A 35 16.30 -33.95 12.35
N ALA A 36 16.46 -35.26 12.13
CA ALA A 36 15.52 -36.03 11.34
C ALA A 36 14.11 -36.05 11.93
N LEU A 37 14.00 -36.18 13.26
CA LEU A 37 12.74 -36.11 13.99
C LEU A 37 12.09 -34.72 13.86
N LEU A 38 12.89 -33.66 13.96
CA LEU A 38 12.40 -32.29 13.80
C LEU A 38 11.87 -32.03 12.39
N ILE A 39 12.58 -32.48 11.37
CA ILE A 39 12.13 -32.39 9.97
C ILE A 39 10.84 -33.17 9.77
N PHE A 40 10.72 -34.35 10.36
CA PHE A 40 9.52 -35.18 10.26
C PHE A 40 8.32 -34.49 10.95
N ILE A 41 8.51 -33.90 12.12
CA ILE A 41 7.49 -33.14 12.85
C ILE A 41 7.04 -31.91 12.04
N ILE A 42 7.98 -31.14 11.49
CA ILE A 42 7.67 -29.97 10.66
C ILE A 42 6.89 -30.38 9.41
N SER A 43 7.29 -31.46 8.73
CA SER A 43 6.58 -32.00 7.56
C SER A 43 5.16 -32.48 7.92
N PHE A 44 5.00 -33.09 9.08
CA PHE A 44 3.70 -33.58 9.56
C PHE A 44 2.76 -32.44 9.93
N ILE A 45 3.28 -31.39 10.59
CA ILE A 45 2.52 -30.16 10.87
C ILE A 45 2.11 -29.48 9.56
N PHE A 46 3.00 -29.42 8.57
CA PHE A 46 2.70 -28.83 7.26
C PHE A 46 1.58 -29.62 6.52
N ILE A 47 1.61 -30.95 6.57
CA ILE A 47 0.57 -31.80 5.97
C ILE A 47 -0.78 -31.59 6.68
N ILE A 48 -0.79 -31.56 8.02
CA ILE A 48 -2.02 -31.34 8.79
C ILE A 48 -2.59 -29.94 8.51
N SER A 49 -1.73 -28.92 8.48
CA SER A 49 -2.17 -27.56 8.15
C SER A 49 -2.72 -27.47 6.73
N PHE A 50 -2.10 -28.18 5.78
CA PHE A 50 -2.56 -28.19 4.38
C PHE A 50 -3.90 -28.93 4.23
N THR A 51 -4.09 -30.07 4.91
CA THR A 51 -5.39 -30.79 4.90
C THR A 51 -6.47 -29.97 5.56
N PHE A 52 -6.18 -29.29 6.69
CA PHE A 52 -7.13 -28.43 7.37
C PHE A 52 -7.57 -27.23 6.50
N ILE A 53 -6.61 -26.64 5.72
CA ILE A 53 -6.92 -25.56 4.77
C ILE A 53 -7.83 -26.07 3.63
N MET A 54 -7.60 -27.28 3.13
CA MET A 54 -8.42 -27.88 2.06
C MET A 54 -9.83 -28.26 2.51
N ASP A 55 -10.02 -28.55 3.82
CA ASP A 55 -11.33 -28.89 4.38
C ASP A 55 -12.16 -27.65 4.77
N VAL A 56 -11.50 -26.49 5.01
CA VAL A 56 -12.17 -25.25 5.47
C VAL A 56 -12.49 -24.31 4.31
N PHE A 57 -11.74 -24.37 3.20
CA PHE A 57 -11.91 -23.45 2.07
C PHE A 57 -12.42 -24.13 0.81
N THR A 58 -13.39 -23.51 0.15
CA THR A 58 -13.86 -23.98 -1.16
C THR A 58 -12.78 -23.75 -2.25
N PRO A 59 -12.83 -24.49 -3.38
CA PRO A 59 -11.87 -24.29 -4.48
C PRO A 59 -11.83 -22.85 -5.01
N GLN A 60 -12.90 -22.08 -4.88
CA GLN A 60 -12.95 -20.67 -5.28
C GLN A 60 -12.22 -19.77 -4.29
N GLU A 61 -12.26 -20.06 -2.99
CA GLU A 61 -11.54 -19.31 -1.97
C GLU A 61 -10.04 -19.55 -1.99
N LEU A 62 -9.60 -20.77 -2.39
CA LEU A 62 -8.18 -21.09 -2.60
C LEU A 62 -7.55 -20.32 -3.76
N ILE A 63 -8.33 -19.99 -4.80
CA ILE A 63 -7.86 -19.13 -5.90
C ILE A 63 -7.58 -17.71 -5.40
N TYR A 64 -8.40 -17.19 -4.48
CA TYR A 64 -8.17 -15.87 -3.86
C TYR A 64 -6.90 -15.85 -2.99
N LEU A 65 -6.62 -16.92 -2.26
CA LEU A 65 -5.40 -17.03 -1.44
C LEU A 65 -4.10 -17.17 -2.28
N SER A 66 -4.19 -17.75 -3.48
CA SER A 66 -3.03 -17.86 -4.39
C SER A 66 -2.69 -16.54 -5.09
N CYS A 67 -3.57 -15.57 -5.07
CA CYS A 67 -3.39 -14.23 -5.66
C CYS A 67 -2.83 -13.19 -4.69
N ILE A 68 -2.51 -13.57 -3.43
CA ILE A 68 -1.78 -12.67 -2.53
C ILE A 68 -0.30 -12.72 -2.94
N PRO A 69 0.26 -11.67 -3.56
CA PRO A 69 1.68 -11.65 -3.84
C PRO A 69 2.42 -11.66 -2.51
N LEU A 70 3.25 -12.67 -2.30
CA LEU A 70 4.31 -12.66 -1.28
C LEU A 70 5.24 -11.48 -1.59
N ILE A 71 4.87 -10.31 -1.11
CA ILE A 71 5.79 -9.17 -1.06
C ILE A 71 6.84 -9.56 -0.05
N GLY A 72 7.96 -10.09 -0.58
CA GLY A 72 9.09 -10.48 0.22
C GLY A 72 9.61 -9.27 0.99
N VAL A 73 9.41 -9.30 2.29
CA VAL A 73 10.09 -8.40 3.23
C VAL A 73 11.57 -8.75 3.19
N LYS A 74 12.31 -8.17 2.26
CA LYS A 74 13.76 -8.08 2.36
C LYS A 74 14.06 -7.03 3.41
N GLY A 75 14.44 -7.49 4.61
CA GLY A 75 14.96 -6.66 5.67
C GLY A 75 16.07 -5.76 5.14
N TYR A 76 15.83 -4.46 5.13
CA TYR A 76 16.85 -3.45 4.86
C TYR A 76 17.51 -3.11 6.20
N CYS A 77 18.70 -3.63 6.42
CA CYS A 77 19.57 -3.21 7.51
C CYS A 77 19.94 -1.72 7.32
N SER A 78 19.44 -0.87 8.18
CA SER A 78 19.81 0.54 8.21
C SER A 78 21.20 0.70 8.83
N ASN A 79 22.18 0.95 8.00
CA ASN A 79 23.39 1.65 8.38
C ASN A 79 23.48 2.92 7.56
N SER A 80 23.15 4.06 8.16
CA SER A 80 23.59 5.34 7.66
C SER A 80 23.50 6.44 8.71
N GLN A 81 24.59 6.58 9.46
CA GLN A 81 25.03 7.93 9.80
C GLN A 81 25.75 8.47 8.57
N ALA A 82 25.16 9.43 7.88
CA ALA A 82 25.84 10.23 6.88
C ALA A 82 25.42 11.69 7.03
N GLY A 83 26.42 12.50 7.27
CA GLY A 83 26.30 13.92 7.55
C GLY A 83 25.58 14.74 6.48
N LEU A 84 24.92 15.78 6.95
CA LEU A 84 24.36 16.86 6.15
C LEU A 84 25.44 17.55 5.32
N GLY A 85 25.58 17.11 4.08
CA GLY A 85 26.25 17.85 3.02
C GLY A 85 25.25 18.15 1.93
N SER A 86 24.89 19.40 1.73
CA SER A 86 24.05 19.87 0.63
C SER A 86 24.75 19.67 -0.72
N ARG A 87 24.77 18.44 -1.22
CA ARG A 87 25.09 18.18 -2.63
C ARG A 87 23.78 18.27 -3.41
N GLY A 88 23.70 19.27 -4.29
CA GLY A 88 22.60 19.38 -5.24
C GLY A 88 22.43 18.07 -6.01
N TYR A 89 21.32 17.38 -5.78
CA TYR A 89 20.95 16.22 -6.57
C TYR A 89 20.71 16.69 -7.99
N SER A 90 21.66 16.42 -8.89
CA SER A 90 21.46 16.57 -10.33
C SER A 90 20.35 15.59 -10.74
N THR A 91 19.17 16.12 -11.01
CA THR A 91 18.08 15.31 -11.57
C THR A 91 18.52 14.84 -12.96
N LYS A 92 18.69 13.52 -13.12
CA LYS A 92 18.96 12.93 -14.45
C LYS A 92 17.86 13.40 -15.40
N ARG A 93 18.21 14.10 -16.47
CA ARG A 93 17.28 14.48 -17.52
C ARG A 93 17.01 13.24 -18.39
N LEU A 94 15.78 12.73 -18.37
CA LEU A 94 15.37 11.61 -19.21
C LEU A 94 15.31 12.02 -20.68
N THR A 95 15.78 11.15 -21.55
CA THR A 95 15.57 11.24 -23.01
C THR A 95 14.10 10.93 -23.35
N ASN A 96 13.68 11.23 -24.59
CA ASN A 96 12.33 10.90 -25.04
C ASN A 96 12.10 9.38 -25.08
N SER A 97 13.11 8.60 -25.48
CA SER A 97 13.04 7.14 -25.49
C SER A 97 12.81 6.60 -24.07
N GLU A 98 13.60 7.03 -23.09
CA GLU A 98 13.44 6.65 -21.68
C GLU A 98 12.05 7.02 -21.14
N ARG A 99 11.50 8.19 -21.50
CA ARG A 99 10.13 8.59 -21.07
C ARG A 99 9.05 7.70 -21.65
N ASN A 100 9.21 7.28 -22.90
CA ASN A 100 8.23 6.43 -23.59
C ASN A 100 8.26 4.97 -23.12
N SER A 101 9.35 4.52 -22.46
CA SER A 101 9.44 3.16 -21.92
C SER A 101 8.73 2.98 -20.58
N PHE A 102 8.31 4.07 -19.91
CA PHE A 102 7.55 3.94 -18.67
C PHE A 102 6.12 3.49 -18.93
N THR A 103 5.69 2.49 -18.17
CA THR A 103 4.31 1.98 -18.13
C THR A 103 3.82 1.95 -16.70
N ILE A 104 2.53 1.99 -16.48
CA ILE A 104 1.92 1.81 -15.16
C ILE A 104 1.46 0.35 -15.08
N PRO A 105 1.95 -0.45 -14.11
CA PRO A 105 1.48 -1.82 -13.92
C PRO A 105 0.04 -1.83 -13.37
N PRO A 106 -0.74 -2.90 -13.61
CA PRO A 106 -2.15 -2.98 -13.23
C PRO A 106 -2.41 -2.70 -11.75
N GLU A 107 -1.56 -3.18 -10.86
CA GLU A 107 -1.70 -3.00 -9.42
C GLU A 107 -1.55 -1.52 -9.02
N LEU A 108 -0.69 -0.78 -9.71
CA LEU A 108 -0.49 0.65 -9.49
C LEU A 108 -1.59 1.48 -10.16
N ASP A 109 -2.20 0.97 -11.24
CA ASP A 109 -3.35 1.62 -11.90
C ASP A 109 -4.54 1.73 -10.95
N GLU A 110 -4.87 0.65 -10.23
CA GLU A 110 -5.96 0.65 -9.24
C GLU A 110 -5.71 1.69 -8.12
N VAL A 111 -4.47 1.77 -7.62
CA VAL A 111 -4.05 2.78 -6.64
C VAL A 111 -4.20 4.19 -7.21
N MET A 112 -3.79 4.40 -8.48
CA MET A 112 -3.88 5.68 -9.18
C MET A 112 -5.32 6.19 -9.28
N ILE A 113 -6.29 5.31 -9.58
CA ILE A 113 -7.72 5.68 -9.65
C ILE A 113 -8.18 6.23 -8.28
N GLY A 114 -7.84 5.54 -7.19
CA GLY A 114 -8.19 5.99 -5.83
C GLY A 114 -7.56 7.33 -5.46
N LEU A 115 -6.27 7.49 -5.72
CA LEU A 115 -5.53 8.73 -5.47
C LEU A 115 -6.05 9.89 -6.35
N CYS A 116 -6.44 9.59 -7.61
CA CYS A 116 -7.05 10.58 -8.49
C CYS A 116 -8.44 11.04 -7.99
N LEU A 117 -9.19 10.22 -7.28
CA LEU A 117 -10.40 10.66 -6.58
C LEU A 117 -10.07 11.54 -5.38
N GLY A 118 -8.95 11.27 -4.69
CA GLY A 118 -8.47 11.97 -3.49
C GLY A 118 -7.55 13.16 -3.77
N ASP A 119 -6.46 13.25 -3.01
CA ASP A 119 -5.55 14.41 -2.94
C ASP A 119 -4.55 14.50 -4.10
N LEU A 120 -4.41 13.46 -4.93
CA LEU A 120 -3.42 13.46 -6.02
C LEU A 120 -3.71 14.57 -7.04
N GLY A 121 -2.72 15.41 -7.24
CA GLY A 121 -2.72 16.40 -8.33
C GLY A 121 -2.10 15.84 -9.60
N VAL A 122 -2.89 15.71 -10.67
CA VAL A 122 -2.36 15.39 -12.00
C VAL A 122 -2.33 16.68 -12.81
N ARG A 123 -1.15 17.07 -13.32
CA ARG A 123 -0.98 18.36 -14.02
C ARG A 123 -0.25 18.20 -15.34
N LYS A 124 -0.73 18.87 -16.37
CA LYS A 124 0.02 19.14 -17.59
C LYS A 124 0.58 20.58 -17.54
N HIS A 125 1.87 20.74 -17.78
CA HIS A 125 2.43 22.08 -17.87
C HIS A 125 1.89 22.78 -19.12
N ARG A 126 1.63 24.10 -19.07
CA ARG A 126 1.05 24.86 -20.19
C ARG A 126 1.77 24.68 -21.54
N ARG A 127 3.08 24.45 -21.51
CA ARG A 127 3.93 24.16 -22.68
C ARG A 127 4.41 22.71 -22.73
N GLY A 128 3.91 21.85 -21.83
CA GLY A 128 4.31 20.46 -21.72
C GLY A 128 3.29 19.55 -22.39
N VAL A 129 3.78 18.49 -23.01
CA VAL A 129 2.94 17.49 -23.67
C VAL A 129 2.45 16.45 -22.66
N ASN A 130 3.25 16.14 -21.64
CA ASN A 130 3.01 15.03 -20.73
C ASN A 130 2.62 15.49 -19.33
N ALA A 131 1.79 14.67 -18.67
CA ALA A 131 1.35 14.89 -17.32
C ALA A 131 2.46 14.59 -16.27
N ILE A 132 2.30 15.20 -15.10
CA ILE A 132 3.12 15.03 -13.90
C ILE A 132 2.19 14.74 -12.74
N LEU A 133 2.53 13.76 -11.91
CA LEU A 133 1.85 13.54 -10.63
C LEU A 133 2.52 14.39 -9.55
N GLN A 134 1.70 15.02 -8.71
CA GLN A 134 2.13 15.81 -7.58
C GLN A 134 1.47 15.29 -6.31
N PHE A 135 2.28 14.81 -5.40
CA PHE A 135 1.88 14.31 -4.09
C PHE A 135 2.26 15.35 -3.03
N GLU A 136 1.32 15.70 -2.18
CA GLU A 136 1.54 16.63 -1.09
C GLU A 136 0.64 16.26 0.09
N GLN A 137 1.25 16.11 1.28
CA GLN A 137 0.54 15.85 2.53
C GLN A 137 1.09 16.74 3.65
N GLY A 138 0.29 16.99 4.69
CA GLY A 138 0.82 17.57 5.92
C GLY A 138 1.88 16.66 6.54
N VAL A 139 2.92 17.22 7.17
CA VAL A 139 4.00 16.44 7.81
C VAL A 139 3.46 15.42 8.83
N ILE A 140 2.29 15.67 9.42
CA ILE A 140 1.62 14.71 10.30
C ILE A 140 1.30 13.36 9.62
N ASN A 141 1.16 13.36 8.30
CA ASN A 141 0.92 12.18 7.47
C ASN A 141 2.18 11.74 6.70
N GLU A 142 3.38 12.05 7.23
CA GLU A 142 4.66 11.74 6.57
C GLU A 142 4.77 10.25 6.26
N GLY A 143 4.41 9.36 7.17
CA GLY A 143 4.47 7.90 6.95
C GLY A 143 3.66 7.46 5.73
N TYR A 144 2.47 8.00 5.55
CA TYR A 144 1.65 7.73 4.37
C TYR A 144 2.28 8.29 3.08
N LEU A 145 2.81 9.51 3.12
CA LEU A 145 3.46 10.06 1.92
C LEU A 145 4.73 9.29 1.53
N LEU A 146 5.51 8.80 2.50
CA LEU A 146 6.67 7.95 2.25
C LEU A 146 6.26 6.61 1.64
N HIS A 147 5.16 6.01 2.09
CA HIS A 147 4.58 4.84 1.45
C HIS A 147 4.20 5.12 -0.02
N LEU A 148 3.52 6.24 -0.31
CA LEU A 148 3.23 6.63 -1.69
C LEU A 148 4.53 6.85 -2.49
N TYR A 149 5.55 7.45 -1.88
CA TYR A 149 6.84 7.60 -2.56
C TYR A 149 7.48 6.24 -2.89
N ASP A 150 7.40 5.25 -2.02
CA ASP A 150 7.93 3.91 -2.29
C ASP A 150 7.23 3.23 -3.48
N LEU A 151 5.92 3.42 -3.64
CA LEU A 151 5.17 2.95 -4.80
C LEU A 151 5.59 3.64 -6.10
N PHE A 152 5.85 4.96 -6.04
CA PHE A 152 6.09 5.77 -7.23
C PHE A 152 7.56 6.16 -7.45
N LYS A 153 8.50 5.71 -6.63
CA LYS A 153 9.92 6.13 -6.69
C LYS A 153 10.59 5.88 -8.05
N ALA A 154 10.20 4.82 -8.76
CA ALA A 154 10.71 4.53 -10.10
C ALA A 154 10.35 5.63 -11.11
N TYR A 155 9.27 6.36 -10.88
CA TYR A 155 8.80 7.46 -11.72
C TYR A 155 9.32 8.82 -11.28
N CYS A 156 10.13 8.90 -10.21
CA CYS A 156 10.56 10.14 -9.59
C CYS A 156 12.05 10.44 -9.85
N GLY A 157 12.37 11.72 -10.07
CA GLY A 157 13.76 12.17 -10.21
C GLY A 157 14.39 12.59 -8.88
N THR A 158 13.57 12.89 -7.88
CA THR A 158 14.02 13.34 -6.55
C THR A 158 13.11 12.76 -5.48
N GLY A 159 13.67 12.53 -4.28
CA GLY A 159 12.90 12.13 -3.12
C GLY A 159 11.98 13.22 -2.56
N PRO A 160 11.17 12.86 -1.55
CA PRO A 160 10.29 13.79 -0.86
C PRO A 160 11.06 14.94 -0.22
N LYS A 161 10.40 16.11 -0.15
CA LYS A 161 10.96 17.32 0.45
C LYS A 161 9.95 17.95 1.39
N ILE A 162 10.39 18.34 2.59
CA ILE A 162 9.59 19.12 3.51
C ILE A 162 9.70 20.59 3.14
N LEU A 163 8.57 21.26 3.11
CA LEU A 163 8.45 22.69 2.85
C LEU A 163 7.65 23.37 3.95
N THR A 164 8.17 24.47 4.43
CA THR A 164 7.45 25.34 5.36
C THR A 164 6.64 26.36 4.57
N ARG A 165 5.33 26.35 4.73
CA ARG A 165 4.44 27.32 4.09
C ARG A 165 4.55 28.70 4.77
N LYS A 166 4.22 29.75 4.05
CA LYS A 166 4.09 31.08 4.62
C LYS A 166 3.01 31.07 5.70
N PRO A 167 3.12 31.90 6.76
CA PRO A 167 2.10 32.00 7.78
C PRO A 167 0.71 32.21 7.18
N ASN A 168 -0.28 31.50 7.70
CA ASN A 168 -1.67 31.69 7.29
C ASN A 168 -2.11 33.12 7.60
N LYS A 169 -2.67 33.80 6.61
CA LYS A 169 -3.03 35.25 6.74
C LYS A 169 -4.09 35.53 7.81
N VAL A 170 -4.93 34.54 8.15
CA VAL A 170 -6.02 34.71 9.12
C VAL A 170 -5.59 34.23 10.51
N THR A 171 -4.91 33.07 10.61
CA THR A 171 -4.60 32.43 11.90
C THR A 171 -3.15 32.64 12.34
N GLY A 172 -2.27 33.17 11.50
CA GLY A 172 -0.83 33.31 11.75
C GLY A 172 -0.08 31.97 11.83
N LYS A 173 -0.76 30.83 11.79
CA LYS A 173 -0.15 29.50 11.92
C LYS A 173 0.74 29.18 10.72
N ILE A 174 1.90 28.59 11.00
CA ILE A 174 2.84 28.08 10.01
C ILE A 174 2.60 26.58 9.88
N TYR A 175 2.41 26.11 8.64
CA TYR A 175 2.22 24.70 8.34
C TYR A 175 3.41 24.17 7.57
N GLN A 176 3.80 22.94 7.88
CA GLN A 176 4.78 22.19 7.11
C GLN A 176 4.08 21.12 6.30
N VAL A 177 4.52 20.97 5.07
CA VAL A 177 4.05 19.94 4.14
C VAL A 177 5.24 19.15 3.62
N ILE A 178 5.03 17.87 3.36
CA ILE A 178 5.97 17.01 2.67
C ILE A 178 5.41 16.70 1.29
N LYS A 179 6.27 16.75 0.26
CA LYS A 179 5.85 16.55 -1.13
C LYS A 179 6.91 15.93 -2.00
N PHE A 180 6.46 15.26 -3.04
CA PHE A 180 7.27 14.82 -4.18
C PHE A 180 6.49 14.91 -5.49
N ALA A 181 7.19 14.76 -6.61
CA ALA A 181 6.56 14.73 -7.92
C ALA A 181 7.30 13.74 -8.84
N THR A 182 6.56 13.19 -9.79
CA THR A 182 7.11 12.31 -10.82
C THR A 182 7.80 13.13 -11.93
N TYR A 183 8.50 12.42 -12.80
CA TYR A 183 8.82 12.97 -14.12
C TYR A 183 7.56 13.29 -14.92
N SER A 184 7.70 14.11 -15.94
CA SER A 184 6.64 14.33 -16.93
C SER A 184 6.68 13.17 -17.93
N LEU A 185 5.66 12.26 -17.89
CA LEU A 185 5.68 10.99 -18.60
C LEU A 185 4.42 10.79 -19.45
N PRO A 186 4.53 10.20 -20.67
CA PRO A 186 3.40 9.91 -21.53
C PRO A 186 2.36 8.98 -20.89
N CYS A 187 2.79 7.94 -20.13
CA CYS A 187 1.90 7.00 -19.46
C CYS A 187 0.98 7.66 -18.44
N LEU A 188 1.27 8.88 -17.98
CA LEU A 188 0.45 9.61 -17.02
C LEU A 188 -0.62 10.47 -17.70
N ASN A 189 -0.56 10.63 -19.03
CA ASN A 189 -1.53 11.45 -19.77
C ASN A 189 -2.94 10.90 -19.64
N TYR A 190 -3.09 9.57 -19.65
CA TYR A 190 -4.37 8.89 -19.48
C TYR A 190 -5.16 9.39 -18.27
N TYR A 191 -4.51 9.49 -17.09
CA TYR A 191 -5.15 9.95 -15.86
C TYR A 191 -5.53 11.43 -15.89
N TYR A 192 -4.71 12.26 -16.56
CA TYR A 192 -5.09 13.65 -16.76
C TYR A 192 -6.34 13.77 -17.66
N ASP A 193 -6.33 13.08 -18.78
CA ASP A 193 -7.42 13.16 -19.76
C ASP A 193 -8.71 12.51 -19.20
N LEU A 194 -8.59 11.52 -18.31
CA LEU A 194 -9.69 10.85 -17.63
C LEU A 194 -10.34 11.74 -16.54
N PHE A 195 -9.55 12.43 -15.74
CA PHE A 195 -10.04 13.14 -14.54
C PHE A 195 -10.11 14.66 -14.69
N TYR A 196 -9.63 15.25 -15.79
CA TYR A 196 -9.61 16.70 -15.93
C TYR A 196 -10.26 17.14 -17.24
N VAL A 197 -11.27 18.01 -17.13
CA VAL A 197 -11.88 18.72 -18.25
C VAL A 197 -11.60 20.21 -18.04
N ASP A 198 -11.00 20.86 -19.02
CA ASP A 198 -10.62 22.29 -18.95
C ASP A 198 -9.80 22.63 -17.69
N SER A 199 -8.88 21.74 -17.30
CA SER A 199 -8.07 21.83 -16.07
C SER A 199 -8.85 21.79 -14.76
N VAL A 200 -10.14 21.45 -14.80
CA VAL A 200 -11.01 21.22 -13.63
C VAL A 200 -11.13 19.73 -13.40
N LYS A 201 -10.87 19.27 -12.17
CA LYS A 201 -11.00 17.86 -11.78
C LYS A 201 -12.47 17.45 -11.84
N ARG A 202 -12.78 16.32 -12.48
CA ARG A 202 -14.10 15.74 -12.68
C ARG A 202 -14.11 14.25 -12.40
N ILE A 203 -15.28 13.72 -12.10
CA ILE A 203 -15.49 12.27 -11.98
C ILE A 203 -15.80 11.70 -13.36
N PRO A 204 -15.02 10.71 -13.85
CA PRO A 204 -15.31 10.05 -15.10
C PRO A 204 -16.62 9.26 -15.03
N LEU A 205 -17.42 9.27 -16.10
CA LEU A 205 -18.70 8.56 -16.12
C LEU A 205 -18.58 7.04 -15.95
N ASN A 206 -17.46 6.47 -16.38
CA ASN A 206 -17.14 5.05 -16.25
C ASN A 206 -16.41 4.71 -14.94
N ILE A 207 -16.44 5.59 -13.93
CA ILE A 207 -15.75 5.36 -12.63
C ILE A 207 -16.18 4.05 -11.98
N GLY A 208 -17.39 3.56 -12.25
CA GLY A 208 -17.86 2.27 -11.75
C GLY A 208 -17.09 1.06 -12.29
N GLU A 209 -16.50 1.18 -13.48
CA GLU A 209 -15.65 0.12 -14.07
C GLU A 209 -14.21 0.20 -13.55
N LEU A 210 -13.79 1.37 -13.08
CA LEU A 210 -12.41 1.67 -12.69
C LEU A 210 -12.16 1.52 -11.19
N LEU A 211 -13.18 1.79 -10.36
CA LEU A 211 -13.00 1.81 -8.91
C LEU A 211 -13.03 0.40 -8.33
N THR A 212 -11.89 -0.04 -7.81
CA THR A 212 -11.68 -1.31 -7.12
C THR A 212 -11.63 -1.12 -5.59
N PRO A 213 -11.63 -2.21 -4.77
CA PRO A 213 -11.42 -2.11 -3.33
C PRO A 213 -10.12 -1.40 -2.94
N ILE A 214 -9.03 -1.62 -3.70
CA ILE A 214 -7.75 -0.93 -3.52
C ILE A 214 -7.92 0.56 -3.79
N GLY A 215 -8.50 0.92 -4.91
CA GLY A 215 -8.78 2.33 -5.25
C GLY A 215 -9.65 3.01 -4.19
N LEU A 216 -10.68 2.34 -3.68
CA LEU A 216 -11.52 2.85 -2.59
C LEU A 216 -10.71 3.09 -1.31
N ALA A 217 -9.80 2.18 -0.95
CA ALA A 217 -8.96 2.32 0.23
C ALA A 217 -8.05 3.56 0.13
N TYR A 218 -7.36 3.76 -1.01
CA TYR A 218 -6.51 4.93 -1.20
C TYR A 218 -7.30 6.23 -1.23
N TRP A 219 -8.47 6.25 -1.85
CA TRP A 219 -9.36 7.41 -1.78
C TRP A 219 -9.79 7.72 -0.34
N CYS A 220 -10.12 6.70 0.45
CA CYS A 220 -10.48 6.87 1.86
C CYS A 220 -9.29 7.29 2.74
N MET A 221 -8.07 6.85 2.44
CA MET A 221 -6.88 7.32 3.13
C MET A 221 -6.62 8.81 2.87
N ASP A 222 -6.90 9.30 1.68
CA ASP A 222 -6.81 10.75 1.38
C ASP A 222 -7.96 11.52 2.04
N ASP A 223 -9.20 11.30 1.63
CA ASP A 223 -10.36 12.15 1.89
C ASP A 223 -11.31 11.63 2.96
N GLY A 224 -11.09 10.42 3.48
CA GLY A 224 -11.97 9.78 4.44
C GLY A 224 -11.71 10.16 5.89
N TYR A 225 -12.76 10.09 6.72
CA TYR A 225 -12.65 10.17 8.17
C TYR A 225 -13.82 9.50 8.87
N LEU A 226 -13.52 8.89 10.03
CA LEU A 226 -14.53 8.30 10.92
C LEU A 226 -15.28 9.40 11.66
N GLN A 227 -16.60 9.28 11.77
CA GLN A 227 -17.40 10.20 12.58
C GLN A 227 -17.27 9.86 14.07
N THR A 228 -16.93 10.84 14.89
CA THR A 228 -16.64 10.64 16.32
C THR A 228 -17.85 10.22 17.15
N SER A 229 -19.06 10.59 16.72
CA SER A 229 -20.32 10.30 17.44
C SER A 229 -20.99 9.00 17.03
N GLY A 230 -20.45 8.29 16.04
CA GLY A 230 -21.11 7.14 15.47
C GLY A 230 -20.20 6.21 14.72
N ASN A 231 -20.71 5.03 14.47
CA ASN A 231 -20.07 4.00 13.70
C ASN A 231 -20.31 4.23 12.20
N SER A 232 -19.92 5.40 11.68
CA SER A 232 -20.14 5.80 10.28
C SER A 232 -18.91 6.51 9.73
N PHE A 233 -18.76 6.51 8.42
CA PHE A 233 -17.60 7.06 7.73
C PHE A 233 -18.01 8.12 6.73
N ASN A 234 -17.23 9.18 6.64
CA ASN A 234 -17.44 10.24 5.66
C ASN A 234 -16.27 10.31 4.67
N ILE A 235 -16.59 10.59 3.41
CA ILE A 235 -15.58 10.90 2.39
C ILE A 235 -15.82 12.34 1.94
N CYS A 236 -14.76 13.17 2.00
CA CYS A 236 -14.81 14.55 1.56
C CYS A 236 -14.88 14.61 0.04
N THR A 237 -15.99 15.13 -0.49
CA THR A 237 -16.23 15.33 -1.93
C THR A 237 -16.61 16.78 -2.20
N ASP A 238 -16.06 17.70 -1.40
CA ASP A 238 -16.42 19.12 -1.38
C ASP A 238 -16.14 19.84 -2.71
N SER A 239 -15.25 19.29 -3.57
CA SER A 239 -14.89 19.84 -4.88
C SER A 239 -15.73 19.34 -6.04
N TYR A 240 -16.56 18.31 -5.82
CA TYR A 240 -17.38 17.68 -6.87
C TYR A 240 -18.81 18.23 -6.88
N THR A 241 -19.45 18.18 -8.04
CA THR A 241 -20.86 18.55 -8.20
C THR A 241 -21.78 17.50 -7.56
N LEU A 242 -23.04 17.87 -7.29
CA LEU A 242 -24.02 16.93 -6.73
C LEU A 242 -24.20 15.69 -7.62
N ASN A 243 -24.29 15.85 -8.93
CA ASN A 243 -24.44 14.73 -9.86
C ASN A 243 -23.26 13.77 -9.82
N GLU A 244 -22.04 14.29 -9.68
CA GLU A 244 -20.82 13.48 -9.52
C GLU A 244 -20.82 12.73 -8.19
N VAL A 245 -21.28 13.35 -7.10
CA VAL A 245 -21.42 12.71 -5.80
C VAL A 245 -22.48 11.61 -5.83
N GLU A 246 -23.61 11.84 -6.47
CA GLU A 246 -24.66 10.83 -6.65
C GLU A 246 -24.18 9.64 -7.52
N LEU A 247 -23.39 9.91 -8.57
CA LEU A 247 -22.73 8.86 -9.35
C LEU A 247 -21.82 7.99 -8.47
N LEU A 248 -20.98 8.62 -7.64
CA LEU A 248 -20.09 7.89 -6.71
C LEU A 248 -20.88 7.06 -5.69
N ILE A 249 -21.96 7.59 -5.12
CA ILE A 249 -22.86 6.85 -4.22
C ILE A 249 -23.46 5.62 -4.91
N LYS A 250 -23.91 5.78 -6.16
CA LYS A 250 -24.44 4.68 -6.97
C LYS A 250 -23.38 3.60 -7.18
N VAL A 251 -22.15 3.99 -7.50
CA VAL A 251 -21.02 3.07 -7.70
C VAL A 251 -20.68 2.34 -6.38
N LEU A 252 -20.61 3.05 -5.26
CA LEU A 252 -20.36 2.43 -3.95
C LEU A 252 -21.43 1.39 -3.58
N LYS A 253 -22.69 1.67 -3.94
CA LYS A 253 -23.78 0.71 -3.72
C LYS A 253 -23.70 -0.49 -4.67
N GLN A 254 -23.45 -0.25 -5.95
CA GLN A 254 -23.47 -1.30 -6.98
C GLN A 254 -22.27 -2.24 -6.89
N ASN A 255 -21.06 -1.69 -6.70
CA ASN A 255 -19.82 -2.48 -6.72
C ASN A 255 -19.50 -3.11 -5.36
N PHE A 256 -19.85 -2.43 -4.26
CA PHE A 256 -19.42 -2.84 -2.92
C PHE A 256 -20.57 -3.09 -1.95
N ASP A 257 -21.81 -2.90 -2.41
CA ASP A 257 -23.03 -3.02 -1.60
C ASP A 257 -22.96 -2.18 -0.30
N LEU A 258 -22.37 -0.97 -0.40
CA LEU A 258 -22.32 -0.02 0.70
C LEU A 258 -23.54 0.91 0.65
N ASP A 259 -24.28 0.99 1.75
CA ASP A 259 -25.40 1.90 1.88
C ASP A 259 -24.89 3.30 2.23
N CYS A 260 -24.94 4.18 1.26
CA CYS A 260 -24.41 5.53 1.32
C CYS A 260 -25.49 6.59 1.06
N THR A 261 -25.28 7.77 1.59
CA THR A 261 -26.03 8.98 1.28
C THR A 261 -25.07 10.16 1.21
N TYR A 262 -25.56 11.35 0.87
CA TYR A 262 -24.73 12.55 0.98
C TYR A 262 -25.23 13.46 2.10
N GLN A 263 -24.30 14.22 2.68
CA GLN A 263 -24.58 15.28 3.62
C GLN A 263 -24.14 16.62 3.03
N ARG A 264 -25.02 17.61 3.06
CA ARG A 264 -24.69 18.98 2.63
C ARG A 264 -23.89 19.66 3.72
N LYS A 265 -22.68 20.09 3.42
CA LYS A 265 -21.80 20.78 4.37
C LYS A 265 -21.93 22.30 4.28
N ARG A 266 -21.89 22.82 3.04
CA ARG A 266 -22.08 24.24 2.72
C ARG A 266 -22.86 24.36 1.40
N LYS A 267 -23.11 25.59 0.94
CA LYS A 267 -23.71 25.80 -0.39
C LYS A 267 -22.83 25.12 -1.44
N ASN A 268 -23.41 24.19 -2.20
CA ASN A 268 -22.75 23.41 -3.25
C ASN A 268 -21.55 22.55 -2.80
N GLN A 269 -21.50 22.16 -1.51
CA GLN A 269 -20.51 21.22 -0.99
C GLN A 269 -21.22 20.02 -0.37
N TYR A 270 -20.88 18.84 -0.85
CA TYR A 270 -21.51 17.58 -0.47
C TYR A 270 -20.42 16.61 -0.02
N ARG A 271 -20.72 15.77 0.95
CA ARG A 271 -19.83 14.69 1.43
C ARG A 271 -20.59 13.39 1.40
N ILE A 272 -19.92 12.34 0.96
CA ILE A 272 -20.48 10.99 1.00
C ILE A 272 -20.46 10.52 2.45
N TYR A 273 -21.57 9.95 2.89
CA TYR A 273 -21.77 9.38 4.21
C TYR A 273 -22.08 7.89 4.06
N ILE A 274 -21.17 7.03 4.54
CA ILE A 274 -21.36 5.59 4.63
C ILE A 274 -22.08 5.31 5.94
N LYS A 275 -23.26 4.69 5.87
CA LYS A 275 -24.12 4.44 7.02
C LYS A 275 -23.55 3.38 7.94
N ALA A 276 -23.93 3.44 9.23
CA ALA A 276 -23.46 2.50 10.27
C ALA A 276 -23.64 1.03 9.91
N GLY A 277 -24.78 0.66 9.31
CA GLY A 277 -25.06 -0.71 8.88
C GLY A 277 -24.13 -1.27 7.80
N SER A 278 -23.34 -0.41 7.11
CA SER A 278 -22.37 -0.82 6.10
C SER A 278 -20.93 -0.81 6.61
N MET A 279 -20.68 -0.40 7.86
CA MET A 279 -19.33 -0.16 8.36
C MET A 279 -18.48 -1.41 8.47
N ASP A 280 -19.06 -2.53 8.90
CA ASP A 280 -18.30 -3.78 9.02
C ASP A 280 -17.87 -4.29 7.64
N LYS A 281 -18.79 -4.24 6.66
CA LYS A 281 -18.49 -4.56 5.26
C LYS A 281 -17.44 -3.59 4.70
N PHE A 282 -17.59 -2.29 4.93
CA PHE A 282 -16.64 -1.28 4.49
C PHE A 282 -15.25 -1.51 5.07
N ARG A 283 -15.14 -1.76 6.39
CA ARG A 283 -13.87 -2.07 7.04
C ARG A 283 -13.24 -3.34 6.46
N ALA A 284 -13.99 -4.42 6.35
CA ALA A 284 -13.49 -5.67 5.76
C ALA A 284 -12.95 -5.47 4.34
N LEU A 285 -13.58 -4.58 3.56
CA LEU A 285 -13.20 -4.29 2.18
C LEU A 285 -11.89 -3.49 2.09
N VAL A 286 -11.71 -2.45 2.92
CA VAL A 286 -10.59 -1.50 2.76
C VAL A 286 -9.39 -1.78 3.66
N THR A 287 -9.58 -2.40 4.83
CA THR A 287 -8.51 -2.64 5.81
C THR A 287 -7.28 -3.36 5.23
N PRO A 288 -7.42 -4.38 4.35
CA PRO A 288 -6.24 -5.05 3.78
C PRO A 288 -5.31 -4.13 2.99
N TYR A 289 -5.79 -2.98 2.55
CA TYR A 289 -5.07 -2.02 1.70
C TYR A 289 -4.73 -0.72 2.40
N PHE A 290 -5.19 -0.56 3.66
CA PHE A 290 -4.90 0.65 4.42
C PHE A 290 -3.47 0.62 4.95
N HIS A 291 -2.76 1.71 4.74
CA HIS A 291 -1.44 1.89 5.35
C HIS A 291 -1.57 2.07 6.86
N GLU A 292 -0.66 1.48 7.64
CA GLU A 292 -0.70 1.49 9.12
C GLU A 292 -0.86 2.90 9.72
N SER A 293 -0.15 3.89 9.16
CA SER A 293 -0.22 5.29 9.62
C SER A 293 -1.60 5.94 9.41
N MET A 294 -2.49 5.33 8.63
CA MET A 294 -3.84 5.83 8.32
C MET A 294 -4.95 5.03 9.02
N MET A 295 -4.61 3.95 9.73
CA MET A 295 -5.59 3.07 10.42
C MET A 295 -6.47 3.82 11.43
N TYR A 296 -5.97 4.91 12.01
CA TYR A 296 -6.75 5.78 12.90
C TYR A 296 -8.03 6.33 12.25
N LYS A 297 -8.13 6.35 10.93
CA LYS A 297 -9.34 6.76 10.21
C LYS A 297 -10.43 5.68 10.21
N LEU A 298 -10.10 4.42 10.49
CA LEU A 298 -11.04 3.29 10.53
C LEU A 298 -11.41 2.85 11.95
N THR A 299 -10.58 3.19 12.96
CA THR A 299 -10.74 2.75 14.35
C THR A 299 -11.32 3.87 15.22
N VAL A 300 -12.19 3.51 16.15
CA VAL A 300 -12.65 4.44 17.20
C VAL A 300 -11.53 4.54 18.24
N LYS A 301 -11.12 5.75 18.62
CA LYS A 301 -10.16 5.95 19.71
C LYS A 301 -10.65 5.21 20.97
N GLY A 302 -9.91 4.22 21.41
CA GLY A 302 -10.22 3.37 22.58
C GLY A 302 -10.31 1.86 22.27
N LEU A 303 -10.39 1.43 21.01
CA LEU A 303 -10.38 0.03 20.60
C LEU A 303 -9.03 -0.42 19.99
N GLU A 304 -8.00 0.40 20.12
CA GLU A 304 -6.66 0.14 19.54
C GLU A 304 -5.94 -1.08 20.14
N GLN A 305 -6.46 -1.66 21.24
CA GLN A 305 -5.79 -2.76 21.94
C GLN A 305 -6.23 -4.18 21.52
N GLU A 306 -7.29 -4.34 20.71
CA GLU A 306 -7.83 -5.67 20.36
C GLU A 306 -7.41 -6.19 18.96
N ILE A 307 -6.73 -5.40 18.14
CA ILE A 307 -6.39 -5.78 16.75
C ILE A 307 -4.94 -6.28 16.61
N ILE A 308 -4.14 -6.26 17.69
CA ILE A 308 -2.72 -6.72 17.69
C ILE A 308 -2.54 -7.99 18.55
N GLN A 309 -3.53 -8.85 18.60
CA GLN A 309 -3.35 -10.21 19.15
C GLN A 309 -3.54 -11.27 18.08
#